data_88ffd67f3ffb5d4ba7f9dfda515b6293
#
_entry.id   88ffd67f3ffb5d4ba7f9dfda515b6293
#
_cell.length_a   1.000
_cell.length_b   1.000
_cell.length_c   1.000
_cell.angle_alpha   90.00
_cell.angle_beta   90.00
_cell.angle_gamma   90.00
#
_symmetry.space_group_name_H-M   'P 1'
#
loop_
_entity.id
_entity.type
_entity.pdbx_description
1 polymer ?
#
loop_
_entity_poly.entity_id
_entity_poly.type
_entity_poly.pdbx_seq_one_letter_code
_entity_poly.pdbx_strand_id
1 'polypeptide(L)'
;IRDSHRAIGLAHAGWRGTVAGMGIKMAEAMAHKFGSRPEELLAAIGPSIGPCCYEVDQPVADAFAARTDWKPECFLRDCGDGKYMLNLWEANRRALLRAGLLEAHISVAELCTQCHADWLFSHRASGGKRGGMAAFLALKEDAECRS
;
A
#
# COMPACT_ATOMS: atom_id res chain seq x y z
N ILE A 1 8.36 -4.61 1.42
CA ILE A 1 8.53 -5.35 2.70
C ILE A 1 9.92 -5.95 2.77
N ARG A 2 10.51 -5.96 3.93
CA ARG A 2 11.75 -6.69 4.23
C ARG A 2 11.63 -7.39 5.58
N ASP A 3 12.46 -8.39 5.79
CA ASP A 3 12.61 -9.09 7.07
C ASP A 3 14.02 -8.93 7.65
N SER A 4 14.24 -9.54 8.81
CA SER A 4 15.55 -9.60 9.47
C SER A 4 16.53 -10.56 8.76
N HIS A 5 16.04 -11.44 7.89
CA HIS A 5 16.81 -12.47 7.20
C HIS A 5 17.27 -12.06 5.79
N ARG A 6 17.21 -10.78 5.47
CA ARG A 6 17.62 -10.22 4.16
C ARG A 6 16.72 -10.63 2.98
N ALA A 7 15.45 -10.96 3.23
CA ALA A 7 14.45 -11.11 2.19
C ALA A 7 13.72 -9.78 1.96
N ILE A 8 13.38 -9.51 0.71
CA ILE A 8 12.63 -8.32 0.30
C ILE A 8 11.48 -8.71 -0.64
N GLY A 9 10.39 -7.95 -0.57
CA GLY A 9 9.25 -8.08 -1.45
C GLY A 9 8.72 -6.72 -1.88
N LEU A 10 8.37 -6.59 -3.14
CA LEU A 10 7.80 -5.38 -3.73
C LEU A 10 6.54 -5.74 -4.51
N ALA A 11 5.44 -5.04 -4.26
CA ALA A 11 4.19 -5.27 -4.96
C ALA A 11 3.44 -3.96 -5.24
N HIS A 12 2.72 -3.92 -6.34
CA HIS A 12 1.75 -2.86 -6.63
C HIS A 12 0.41 -3.17 -5.96
N ALA A 13 -0.08 -2.24 -5.15
CA ALA A 13 -1.36 -2.35 -4.44
C ALA A 13 -2.28 -1.14 -4.75
N GLY A 14 -2.76 -1.03 -5.99
CA GLY A 14 -3.89 -0.17 -6.33
C GLY A 14 -5.18 -0.69 -5.66
N TRP A 15 -6.33 -0.01 -5.82
CA TRP A 15 -7.53 -0.39 -5.09
C TRP A 15 -7.95 -1.85 -5.27
N ARG A 16 -7.83 -2.41 -6.49
CA ARG A 16 -8.13 -3.84 -6.74
C ARG A 16 -7.18 -4.77 -6.01
N GLY A 17 -5.88 -4.46 -6.06
CA GLY A 17 -4.86 -5.22 -5.33
C GLY A 17 -5.04 -5.13 -3.82
N THR A 18 -5.41 -3.95 -3.32
CA THR A 18 -5.70 -3.74 -1.90
C THR A 18 -6.89 -4.58 -1.47
N VAL A 19 -8.05 -4.49 -2.16
CA VAL A 19 -9.24 -5.32 -1.86
C VAL A 19 -8.91 -6.82 -1.92
N ALA A 20 -8.08 -7.23 -2.89
CA ALA A 20 -7.62 -8.62 -3.00
C ALA A 20 -6.62 -9.04 -1.92
N GLY A 21 -6.26 -8.14 -0.98
CA GLY A 21 -5.36 -8.43 0.14
C GLY A 21 -3.89 -8.52 -0.26
N MET A 22 -3.41 -7.69 -1.19
CA MET A 22 -2.02 -7.75 -1.67
C MET A 22 -0.99 -7.67 -0.54
N GLY A 23 -1.19 -6.80 0.46
CA GLY A 23 -0.32 -6.71 1.62
C GLY A 23 -0.26 -8.00 2.43
N ILE A 24 -1.41 -8.64 2.64
CA ILE A 24 -1.50 -9.94 3.33
C ILE A 24 -0.77 -11.02 2.53
N LYS A 25 -1.08 -11.14 1.25
CA LYS A 25 -0.44 -12.12 0.35
C LYS A 25 1.07 -11.95 0.27
N MET A 26 1.56 -10.72 0.34
CA MET A 26 3.00 -10.44 0.37
C MET A 26 3.64 -10.97 1.66
N ALA A 27 3.04 -10.70 2.81
CA ALA A 27 3.53 -11.20 4.09
C ALA A 27 3.50 -12.73 4.14
N GLU A 28 2.41 -13.35 3.66
CA GLU A 28 2.28 -14.81 3.54
C GLU A 28 3.35 -15.40 2.61
N ALA A 29 3.61 -14.76 1.47
CA ALA A 29 4.64 -15.21 0.53
C ALA A 29 6.05 -15.13 1.14
N MET A 30 6.34 -14.08 1.91
CA MET A 30 7.61 -13.95 2.64
C MET A 30 7.74 -15.00 3.74
N ALA A 31 6.68 -15.25 4.49
CA ALA A 31 6.65 -16.32 5.49
C ALA A 31 6.89 -17.69 4.84
N HIS A 32 6.18 -18.00 3.75
CA HIS A 32 6.27 -19.29 3.08
C HIS A 32 7.64 -19.52 2.42
N LYS A 33 8.19 -18.49 1.76
CA LYS A 33 9.42 -18.65 0.97
C LYS A 33 10.69 -18.48 1.79
N PHE A 34 10.66 -17.63 2.81
CA PHE A 34 11.85 -17.21 3.54
C PHE A 34 11.77 -17.48 5.04
N GLY A 35 10.65 -18.02 5.52
CA GLY A 35 10.43 -18.24 6.96
C GLY A 35 10.27 -16.95 7.75
N SER A 36 9.98 -15.84 7.08
CA SER A 36 9.82 -14.54 7.74
C SER A 36 8.63 -14.56 8.70
N ARG A 37 8.80 -14.04 9.89
CA ARG A 37 7.70 -13.87 10.84
C ARG A 37 7.04 -12.50 10.61
N PRO A 38 5.70 -12.42 10.54
CA PRO A 38 5.01 -11.16 10.26
C PRO A 38 5.41 -10.01 11.19
N GLU A 39 5.60 -10.27 12.47
CA GLU A 39 6.00 -9.28 13.47
C GLU A 39 7.43 -8.74 13.26
N GLU A 40 8.27 -9.41 12.48
CA GLU A 40 9.62 -8.97 12.13
C GLU A 40 9.67 -8.20 10.80
N LEU A 41 8.59 -8.24 10.03
CA LEU A 41 8.53 -7.56 8.74
C LEU A 41 8.51 -6.03 8.93
N LEU A 42 9.31 -5.34 8.13
CA LEU A 42 9.23 -3.89 7.97
C LEU A 42 8.58 -3.59 6.61
N ALA A 43 7.58 -2.75 6.61
CA ALA A 43 6.85 -2.38 5.41
C ALA A 43 6.85 -0.86 5.19
N ALA A 44 6.95 -0.46 3.92
CA ALA A 44 6.75 0.93 3.51
C ALA A 44 5.67 0.99 2.43
N ILE A 45 4.70 1.89 2.61
CA ILE A 45 3.68 2.23 1.62
C ILE A 45 4.15 3.49 0.89
N GLY A 46 4.47 3.33 -0.39
CA GLY A 46 5.01 4.40 -1.24
C GLY A 46 3.95 5.42 -1.68
N PRO A 47 4.37 6.45 -2.44
CA PRO A 47 3.48 7.47 -2.97
C PRO A 47 2.35 6.87 -3.81
N SER A 48 1.14 7.35 -3.59
CA SER A 48 -0.05 7.01 -4.38
C SER A 48 -1.06 8.14 -4.28
N ILE A 49 -2.22 8.02 -4.94
CA ILE A 49 -3.29 8.99 -4.74
C ILE A 49 -3.76 8.95 -3.28
N GLY A 50 -3.78 10.11 -2.64
CA GLY A 50 -4.13 10.25 -1.22
C GLY A 50 -5.62 10.45 -0.96
N PRO A 51 -6.02 10.39 0.32
CA PRO A 51 -7.43 10.57 0.73
C PRO A 51 -7.99 11.97 0.43
N CYS A 52 -7.12 12.93 0.12
CA CYS A 52 -7.51 14.29 -0.31
C CYS A 52 -8.07 14.33 -1.74
N CYS A 53 -7.72 13.34 -2.58
CA CYS A 53 -8.00 13.38 -4.02
C CYS A 53 -8.64 12.10 -4.56
N TYR A 54 -8.71 11.04 -3.74
CA TYR A 54 -9.17 9.75 -4.24
C TYR A 54 -10.67 9.56 -4.04
N GLU A 55 -11.45 10.27 -4.85
CA GLU A 55 -12.88 10.01 -4.98
C GLU A 55 -13.10 8.73 -5.81
N VAL A 56 -13.99 7.87 -5.34
CA VAL A 56 -14.36 6.60 -5.97
C VAL A 56 -15.89 6.45 -6.01
N ASP A 57 -16.35 5.59 -6.91
CA ASP A 57 -17.77 5.31 -7.10
C ASP A 57 -18.25 4.15 -6.21
N GLN A 58 -19.57 3.98 -6.11
CA GLN A 58 -20.25 2.94 -5.35
C GLN A 58 -19.64 1.54 -5.55
N PRO A 59 -19.36 1.05 -6.79
CA PRO A 59 -18.78 -0.29 -6.96
C PRO A 59 -17.44 -0.50 -6.26
N VAL A 60 -16.62 0.56 -6.16
CA VAL A 60 -15.36 0.49 -5.41
C VAL A 60 -15.63 0.49 -3.91
N ALA A 61 -16.56 1.34 -3.46
CA ALA A 61 -16.97 1.38 -2.06
C ALA A 61 -17.52 0.02 -1.60
N ASP A 62 -18.40 -0.60 -2.40
CA ASP A 62 -18.97 -1.93 -2.10
C ASP A 62 -17.90 -3.01 -1.98
N ALA A 63 -16.89 -2.99 -2.87
CA ALA A 63 -15.80 -3.93 -2.82
C ALA A 63 -14.98 -3.84 -1.51
N PHE A 64 -14.81 -2.63 -0.97
CA PHE A 64 -14.17 -2.43 0.33
C PHE A 64 -15.12 -2.71 1.50
N ALA A 65 -16.41 -2.37 1.37
CA ALA A 65 -17.42 -2.64 2.39
C ALA A 65 -17.58 -4.15 2.65
N ALA A 66 -17.38 -4.99 1.64
CA ALA A 66 -17.36 -6.44 1.77
C ALA A 66 -16.20 -6.96 2.66
N ARG A 67 -15.17 -6.13 2.90
CA ARG A 67 -14.04 -6.44 3.80
C ARG A 67 -14.32 -5.91 5.22
N THR A 68 -15.39 -6.40 5.84
CA THR A 68 -15.84 -5.96 7.17
C THR A 68 -14.78 -6.14 8.26
N ASP A 69 -13.90 -7.12 8.09
CA ASP A 69 -12.76 -7.38 8.96
C ASP A 69 -11.69 -6.25 8.96
N TRP A 70 -11.74 -5.34 7.98
CA TRP A 70 -10.82 -4.20 7.87
C TRP A 70 -11.37 -2.89 8.43
N LYS A 71 -12.63 -2.87 8.88
CA LYS A 71 -13.33 -1.67 9.35
C LYS A 71 -13.33 -0.56 8.28
N PRO A 72 -14.07 -0.75 7.17
CA PRO A 72 -14.08 0.18 6.03
C PRO A 72 -14.38 1.63 6.41
N GLU A 73 -15.17 1.84 7.46
CA GLU A 73 -15.51 3.15 8.02
C GLU A 73 -14.28 4.00 8.43
N CYS A 74 -13.12 3.36 8.61
CA CYS A 74 -11.89 4.07 8.97
C CYS A 74 -11.14 4.65 7.77
N PHE A 75 -11.44 4.19 6.55
CA PHE A 75 -10.72 4.61 5.34
C PHE A 75 -11.62 4.92 4.15
N LEU A 76 -12.93 4.75 4.30
CA LEU A 76 -13.93 5.04 3.29
C LEU A 76 -14.96 6.01 3.86
N ARG A 77 -15.00 7.23 3.33
CA ARG A 77 -15.90 8.29 3.76
C ARG A 77 -16.94 8.54 2.68
N ASP A 78 -18.21 8.41 3.02
CA ASP A 78 -19.33 8.78 2.15
C ASP A 78 -19.35 10.30 1.91
N CYS A 79 -19.55 10.68 0.66
CA CYS A 79 -19.66 12.07 0.21
C CYS A 79 -21.05 12.40 -0.36
N GLY A 80 -21.97 11.44 -0.36
CA GLY A 80 -23.28 11.55 -1.00
C GLY A 80 -23.26 11.16 -2.49
N ASP A 81 -24.42 11.00 -3.09
CA ASP A 81 -24.61 10.71 -4.52
C ASP A 81 -23.81 9.50 -5.04
N GLY A 82 -23.58 8.48 -4.19
CA GLY A 82 -22.80 7.30 -4.53
C GLY A 82 -21.31 7.57 -4.74
N LYS A 83 -20.78 8.65 -4.17
CA LYS A 83 -19.37 9.04 -4.18
C LYS A 83 -18.74 8.88 -2.80
N TYR A 84 -17.51 8.45 -2.79
CA TYR A 84 -16.76 8.16 -1.58
C TYR A 84 -15.32 8.67 -1.69
N MET A 85 -14.77 9.19 -0.58
CA MET A 85 -13.32 9.43 -0.48
C MET A 85 -12.66 8.19 0.13
N LEU A 86 -11.72 7.61 -0.61
CA LEU A 86 -10.97 6.43 -0.21
C LEU A 86 -9.57 6.80 0.28
N ASN A 87 -9.26 6.44 1.53
CA ASN A 87 -7.89 6.46 2.04
C ASN A 87 -7.21 5.11 1.75
N LEU A 88 -6.58 5.01 0.57
CA LEU A 88 -5.89 3.80 0.13
C LEU A 88 -4.68 3.46 1.01
N TRP A 89 -4.03 4.46 1.59
CA TRP A 89 -2.91 4.27 2.50
C TRP A 89 -3.35 3.54 3.76
N GLU A 90 -4.44 4.01 4.39
CA GLU A 90 -5.00 3.38 5.59
C GLU A 90 -5.54 1.98 5.30
N ALA A 91 -6.19 1.77 4.15
CA ALA A 91 -6.65 0.44 3.74
C ALA A 91 -5.48 -0.56 3.63
N ASN A 92 -4.35 -0.15 3.01
CA ASN A 92 -3.16 -1.00 2.93
C ASN A 92 -2.48 -1.18 4.30
N ARG A 93 -2.42 -0.13 5.14
CA ARG A 93 -1.89 -0.23 6.51
C ARG A 93 -2.67 -1.27 7.30
N ARG A 94 -4.01 -1.24 7.23
CA ARG A 94 -4.87 -2.23 7.89
C ARG A 94 -4.67 -3.65 7.36
N ALA A 95 -4.49 -3.80 6.06
CA ALA A 95 -4.17 -5.10 5.48
C ALA A 95 -2.86 -5.67 6.03
N LEU A 96 -1.82 -4.84 6.20
CA LEU A 96 -0.55 -5.24 6.78
C LEU A 96 -0.67 -5.58 8.28
N LEU A 97 -1.42 -4.79 9.05
CA LEU A 97 -1.71 -5.11 10.45
C LEU A 97 -2.46 -6.44 10.59
N ARG A 98 -3.42 -6.71 9.70
CA ARG A 98 -4.14 -8.00 9.65
C ARG A 98 -3.22 -9.16 9.27
N ALA A 99 -2.17 -8.91 8.50
CA ALA A 99 -1.13 -9.91 8.21
C ALA A 99 -0.20 -10.20 9.41
N GLY A 100 -0.35 -9.44 10.51
CA GLY A 100 0.44 -9.62 11.74
C GLY A 100 1.67 -8.71 11.86
N LEU A 101 1.84 -7.74 10.96
CA LEU A 101 2.91 -6.75 11.12
C LEU A 101 2.62 -5.85 12.33
N LEU A 102 3.67 -5.44 13.01
CA LEU A 102 3.57 -4.46 14.09
C LEU A 102 3.34 -3.06 13.51
N GLU A 103 2.52 -2.25 14.16
CA GLU A 103 2.24 -0.89 13.72
C GLU A 103 3.51 -0.03 13.58
N ALA A 104 4.43 -0.15 14.53
CA ALA A 104 5.72 0.53 14.49
C ALA A 104 6.61 0.12 13.31
N HIS A 105 6.28 -0.98 12.64
CA HIS A 105 7.02 -1.51 11.50
C HIS A 105 6.42 -1.10 10.14
N ILE A 106 5.36 -0.28 10.15
CA ILE A 106 4.68 0.16 8.93
C ILE A 106 4.88 1.67 8.77
N SER A 107 5.57 2.06 7.72
CA SER A 107 5.76 3.46 7.34
C SER A 107 4.89 3.79 6.13
N VAL A 108 4.33 5.01 6.11
CA VAL A 108 3.54 5.53 4.99
C VAL A 108 4.21 6.82 4.49
N ALA A 109 4.42 6.92 3.18
CA ALA A 109 5.05 8.10 2.59
C ALA A 109 4.17 9.36 2.66
N GLU A 110 2.84 9.19 2.73
CA GLU A 110 1.84 10.27 2.77
C GLU A 110 1.96 11.29 1.63
N LEU A 111 2.54 10.87 0.51
CA LEU A 111 2.70 11.70 -0.69
C LEU A 111 1.59 11.39 -1.70
N CYS A 112 0.66 12.34 -1.85
CA CYS A 112 -0.41 12.23 -2.83
C CYS A 112 0.10 12.55 -4.23
N THR A 113 0.04 11.58 -5.14
CA THR A 113 0.51 11.77 -6.53
C THR A 113 -0.31 12.79 -7.32
N GLN A 114 -1.56 13.06 -6.94
CA GLN A 114 -2.37 14.09 -7.59
C GLN A 114 -2.03 15.49 -7.07
N CYS A 115 -1.81 15.66 -5.76
CA CYS A 115 -1.37 16.94 -5.20
C CYS A 115 0.03 17.34 -5.68
N HIS A 116 0.85 16.35 -6.01
CA HIS A 116 2.23 16.53 -6.47
C HIS A 116 2.41 16.11 -7.93
N ALA A 117 1.41 16.42 -8.78
CA ALA A 117 1.43 16.04 -10.19
C ALA A 117 2.49 16.81 -11.03
N ASP A 118 3.12 17.80 -10.44
CA ASP A 118 4.25 18.56 -10.99
C ASP A 118 5.55 17.73 -11.06
N TRP A 119 5.72 16.75 -10.17
CA TRP A 119 6.90 15.88 -10.12
C TRP A 119 6.62 14.39 -9.96
N LEU A 120 5.34 13.99 -9.69
CA LEU A 120 4.89 12.61 -9.65
C LEU A 120 3.87 12.34 -10.75
N PHE A 121 3.98 11.20 -11.42
CA PHE A 121 2.95 10.79 -12.37
C PHE A 121 1.65 10.41 -11.66
N SER A 122 0.56 11.07 -12.02
CA SER A 122 -0.78 10.81 -11.49
C SER A 122 -1.73 10.41 -12.61
N HIS A 123 -2.28 9.21 -12.52
CA HIS A 123 -3.30 8.74 -13.46
C HIS A 123 -4.55 9.62 -13.43
N ARG A 124 -4.97 10.04 -12.24
CA ARG A 124 -6.15 10.87 -12.04
C ARG A 124 -5.94 12.30 -12.58
N ALA A 125 -4.83 12.95 -12.23
CA ALA A 125 -4.54 14.30 -12.68
C ALA A 125 -4.37 14.40 -14.20
N SER A 126 -3.85 13.37 -14.86
CA SER A 126 -3.59 13.36 -16.31
C SER A 126 -4.73 12.80 -17.15
N GLY A 127 -5.88 12.45 -16.53
CA GLY A 127 -6.96 11.78 -17.25
C GLY A 127 -6.55 10.46 -17.92
N GLY A 128 -5.60 9.75 -17.32
CA GLY A 128 -5.06 8.48 -17.82
C GLY A 128 -3.89 8.61 -18.81
N LYS A 129 -3.62 9.81 -19.33
CA LYS A 129 -2.50 10.09 -20.25
C LYS A 129 -1.25 10.45 -19.43
N ARG A 130 -0.51 9.47 -18.96
CA ARG A 130 0.65 9.67 -18.08
C ARG A 130 1.82 8.77 -18.44
N GLY A 131 3.01 9.16 -18.00
CA GLY A 131 4.13 8.26 -17.86
C GLY A 131 3.93 7.27 -16.68
N GLY A 132 4.95 6.50 -16.38
CA GLY A 132 4.97 5.54 -15.28
C GLY A 132 5.89 5.98 -14.16
N MET A 133 5.58 5.56 -12.94
CA MET A 133 6.52 5.52 -11.84
C MET A 133 6.95 4.08 -11.62
N ALA A 134 8.21 3.89 -11.24
CA ALA A 134 8.73 2.58 -10.87
C ALA A 134 9.25 2.64 -9.43
N ALA A 135 9.11 1.54 -8.72
CA ALA A 135 9.73 1.34 -7.42
C ALA A 135 10.79 0.25 -7.55
N PHE A 136 11.92 0.48 -6.92
CA PHE A 136 13.03 -0.48 -6.88
C PHE A 136 13.40 -0.75 -5.43
N LEU A 137 13.64 -2.00 -5.12
CA LEU A 137 14.08 -2.44 -3.82
C LEU A 137 15.24 -3.42 -4.00
N ALA A 138 16.35 -3.16 -3.35
CA ALA A 138 17.53 -4.00 -3.39
C ALA A 138 18.13 -4.16 -2.00
N LEU A 139 18.69 -5.31 -1.73
CA LEU A 139 19.53 -5.52 -0.55
C LEU A 139 20.89 -4.88 -0.83
N LYS A 140 21.43 -4.14 0.14
CA LYS A 140 22.83 -3.74 0.08
C LYS A 140 23.69 -4.97 0.40
N GLU A 141 24.72 -5.21 -0.41
CA GLU A 141 25.79 -6.10 0.00
C GLU A 141 26.45 -5.51 1.22
N ASP A 142 26.80 -6.35 2.20
CA ASP A 142 27.60 -5.89 3.33
C ASP A 142 28.93 -5.41 2.75
N ALA A 143 29.27 -4.16 2.99
CA ALA A 143 30.60 -3.65 2.68
C ALA A 143 31.56 -4.51 3.50
N GLU A 144 32.20 -5.49 2.83
CA GLU A 144 33.36 -6.14 3.43
C GLU A 144 34.33 -5.01 3.80
N CYS A 145 34.55 -4.88 5.09
CA CYS A 145 35.60 -3.98 5.60
C CYS A 145 36.90 -4.51 5.02
N ARG A 146 37.29 -3.99 3.84
CA ARG A 146 38.65 -4.27 3.31
C ARG A 146 39.61 -3.60 4.28
N SER A 147 40.11 -4.42 5.19
CA SER A 147 41.27 -4.12 6.03
C SER A 147 42.53 -3.99 5.19
#